data_7e15a0aecd25bdab525cd397a992761c
#
_entry.id   7e15a0aecd25bdab525cd397a992761c
#
_cell.length_a   1.000
_cell.length_b   1.000
_cell.length_c   1.000
_cell.angle_alpha   90.00
_cell.angle_beta   90.00
_cell.angle_gamma   90.00
#
_symmetry.space_group_name_H-M   'P 1'
#
loop_
_entity.id
_entity.type
_entity.pdbx_description
1 polymer ?
#
loop_
_entity_poly.entity_id
_entity_poly.type
_entity_poly.pdbx_seq_one_letter_code
_entity_poly.pdbx_strand_id
1 'polypeptide(L)'
;MTGLMNLTARNCKLFFKDKGMFFTSLITPGILLILYSTFLANVYKESFVSNLPEFFSPSESIIDAMVGGQLVASLLAVCCVTVAFCSNLLMTQDKVSGAIKDITVSPVKGSTVALSYFLASEISTLIISFAALGISLAYLAFCGWYLSAADIFLIILDVFLLTLFGTALSSLIN
;
A
#
# COMPACT_ATOMS: atom_id res chain seq x y z
N MET A 1 3.78 -13.33 -25.59
CA MET A 1 3.02 -13.16 -24.34
C MET A 1 3.48 -14.10 -23.22
N THR A 2 3.84 -15.34 -23.51
CA THR A 2 4.31 -16.31 -22.50
C THR A 2 5.55 -15.86 -21.72
N GLY A 3 6.52 -15.18 -22.36
CA GLY A 3 7.74 -14.73 -21.69
C GLY A 3 7.50 -13.63 -20.64
N LEU A 4 6.62 -12.65 -20.90
CA LEU A 4 6.26 -11.59 -19.94
C LEU A 4 5.58 -12.20 -18.70
N MET A 5 4.59 -13.06 -18.89
CA MET A 5 3.88 -13.70 -17.78
C MET A 5 4.79 -14.55 -16.91
N ASN A 6 5.70 -15.31 -17.52
CA ASN A 6 6.64 -16.16 -16.78
C ASN A 6 7.63 -15.31 -15.96
N LEU A 7 8.14 -14.21 -16.52
CA LEU A 7 9.02 -13.29 -15.81
C LEU A 7 8.30 -12.57 -14.68
N THR A 8 7.09 -12.09 -14.90
CA THR A 8 6.27 -11.47 -13.86
C THR A 8 5.99 -12.44 -12.72
N ALA A 9 5.57 -13.67 -13.04
CA ALA A 9 5.33 -14.71 -12.03
C ALA A 9 6.60 -15.09 -11.25
N ARG A 10 7.77 -15.16 -11.93
CA ARG A 10 9.07 -15.34 -11.27
C ARG A 10 9.34 -14.22 -10.27
N ASN A 11 9.20 -12.98 -10.71
CA ASN A 11 9.50 -11.80 -9.89
C ASN A 11 8.56 -11.70 -8.68
N CYS A 12 7.26 -11.96 -8.85
CA CYS A 12 6.32 -12.06 -7.73
C CYS A 12 6.73 -13.15 -6.74
N LYS A 13 7.06 -14.35 -7.24
CA LYS A 13 7.51 -15.46 -6.37
C LYS A 13 8.79 -15.12 -5.61
N LEU A 14 9.74 -14.42 -6.23
CA LEU A 14 10.96 -13.98 -5.56
C LEU A 14 10.67 -12.99 -4.44
N PHE A 15 9.81 -12.01 -4.68
CA PHE A 15 9.40 -11.04 -3.67
C PHE A 15 8.79 -11.72 -2.43
N PHE A 16 7.82 -12.60 -2.63
CA PHE A 16 7.17 -13.30 -1.51
C PHE A 16 8.05 -14.38 -0.85
N LYS A 17 9.05 -14.91 -1.57
CA LYS A 17 10.03 -15.88 -1.02
C LYS A 17 11.10 -15.18 -0.19
N ASP A 18 11.44 -13.94 -0.51
CA ASP A 18 12.38 -13.15 0.26
C ASP A 18 11.71 -12.62 1.52
N LYS A 19 11.97 -13.34 2.65
CA LYS A 19 11.40 -12.98 3.95
C LYS A 19 11.78 -11.56 4.38
N GLY A 20 12.99 -11.10 4.04
CA GLY A 20 13.47 -9.75 4.36
C GLY A 20 12.60 -8.69 3.68
N MET A 21 12.44 -8.76 2.37
CA MET A 21 11.61 -7.81 1.60
C MET A 21 10.14 -7.85 2.04
N PHE A 22 9.59 -9.04 2.20
CA PHE A 22 8.21 -9.22 2.61
C PHE A 22 7.92 -8.64 3.99
N PHE A 23 8.74 -8.97 5.00
CA PHE A 23 8.56 -8.43 6.35
C PHE A 23 8.80 -6.93 6.41
N THR A 24 9.81 -6.40 5.70
CA THR A 24 10.07 -4.95 5.66
C THR A 24 8.87 -4.21 5.08
N SER A 25 8.21 -4.74 4.06
CA SER A 25 7.02 -4.14 3.46
C SER A 25 5.80 -4.17 4.40
N LEU A 26 5.69 -5.17 5.29
CA LEU A 26 4.60 -5.30 6.27
C LEU A 26 4.85 -4.52 7.57
N ILE A 27 6.11 -4.37 7.98
CA ILE A 27 6.46 -3.67 9.22
C ILE A 27 6.00 -2.21 9.15
N THR A 28 6.21 -1.54 8.02
CA THR A 28 5.86 -0.13 7.86
C THR A 28 4.37 0.13 8.05
N PRO A 29 3.44 -0.57 7.34
CA PRO A 29 2.01 -0.46 7.62
C PRO A 29 1.65 -0.78 9.07
N GLY A 30 2.26 -1.82 9.64
CA GLY A 30 1.99 -2.24 11.02
C GLY A 30 2.38 -1.18 12.06
N ILE A 31 3.58 -0.61 11.95
CA ILE A 31 4.04 0.46 12.83
C ILE A 31 3.15 1.70 12.69
N LEU A 32 2.81 2.09 11.46
CA LEU A 32 1.94 3.24 11.21
C LEU A 32 0.55 3.03 11.79
N LEU A 33 -0.01 1.82 11.68
CA LEU A 33 -1.33 1.51 12.25
C LEU A 33 -1.30 1.64 13.78
N ILE A 34 -0.29 1.12 14.45
CA ILE A 34 -0.12 1.24 15.90
C ILE A 34 0.06 2.71 16.29
N LEU A 35 0.93 3.44 15.60
CA LEU A 35 1.22 4.84 15.89
C LEU A 35 -0.03 5.71 15.69
N TYR A 36 -0.78 5.50 14.61
CA TYR A 36 -1.99 6.25 14.34
C TYR A 36 -3.10 5.91 15.33
N SER A 37 -3.31 4.64 15.65
CA SER A 37 -4.38 4.24 16.58
C SER A 37 -4.12 4.69 18.02
N THR A 38 -2.86 4.77 18.46
CA THR A 38 -2.51 5.13 19.85
C THR A 38 -2.31 6.62 20.07
N PHE A 39 -1.64 7.29 19.13
CA PHE A 39 -1.21 8.68 19.29
C PHE A 39 -2.03 9.65 18.44
N LEU A 40 -2.13 9.43 17.14
CA LEU A 40 -2.78 10.37 16.24
C LEU A 40 -4.29 10.44 16.42
N ALA A 41 -4.94 9.36 16.85
CA ALA A 41 -6.38 9.36 17.10
C ALA A 41 -6.80 10.46 18.08
N ASN A 42 -6.04 10.60 19.18
CA ASN A 42 -6.32 11.63 20.19
C ASN A 42 -6.07 13.05 19.65
N VAL A 43 -4.96 13.24 18.92
CA VAL A 43 -4.62 14.54 18.32
C VAL A 43 -5.66 14.98 17.30
N TYR A 44 -6.13 14.06 16.44
CA TYR A 44 -7.20 14.38 15.49
C TYR A 44 -8.54 14.66 16.18
N LYS A 45 -8.85 13.91 17.25
CA LYS A 45 -10.08 14.14 18.04
C LYS A 45 -10.06 15.54 18.67
N GLU A 46 -8.97 15.92 19.32
CA GLU A 46 -8.81 17.26 19.90
C GLU A 46 -8.86 18.37 18.84
N SER A 47 -8.15 18.18 17.74
CA SER A 47 -8.16 19.14 16.63
C SER A 47 -9.54 19.29 16.01
N PHE A 48 -10.29 18.19 15.89
CA PHE A 48 -11.64 18.23 15.33
C PHE A 48 -12.59 18.96 16.25
N VAL A 49 -12.58 18.65 17.54
CA VAL A 49 -13.43 19.27 18.54
C VAL A 49 -13.13 20.77 18.69
N SER A 50 -11.86 21.16 18.67
CA SER A 50 -11.45 22.57 18.81
C SER A 50 -11.86 23.46 17.62
N ASN A 51 -12.06 22.87 16.45
CA ASN A 51 -12.47 23.59 15.23
C ASN A 51 -14.00 23.59 15.01
N LEU A 52 -14.79 22.92 15.88
CA LEU A 52 -16.24 22.93 15.78
C LEU A 52 -16.81 24.22 16.36
N PRO A 53 -17.83 24.81 15.70
CA PRO A 53 -18.57 25.95 16.28
C PRO A 53 -19.25 25.53 17.59
N GLU A 54 -19.32 26.43 18.58
CA GLU A 54 -19.85 26.16 19.93
C GLU A 54 -21.33 25.69 19.94
N PHE A 55 -22.10 26.00 18.88
CA PHE A 55 -23.46 25.56 18.74
C PHE A 55 -23.65 24.19 18.06
N PHE A 56 -22.59 23.54 17.64
CA PHE A 56 -22.63 22.25 16.98
C PHE A 56 -21.90 21.20 17.82
N SER A 57 -22.64 20.37 18.53
CA SER A 57 -22.13 19.27 19.33
C SER A 57 -22.52 17.92 18.69
N PRO A 58 -21.73 17.39 17.75
CA PRO A 58 -21.99 16.07 17.18
C PRO A 58 -21.83 14.99 18.25
N SER A 59 -22.52 13.86 18.09
CA SER A 59 -22.36 12.73 19.00
C SER A 59 -20.92 12.21 18.95
N GLU A 60 -20.40 11.73 20.06
CA GLU A 60 -19.03 11.16 20.14
C GLU A 60 -18.79 10.09 19.08
N SER A 61 -19.79 9.28 18.77
CA SER A 61 -19.73 8.25 17.74
C SER A 61 -19.45 8.80 16.33
N ILE A 62 -19.97 9.99 15.99
CA ILE A 62 -19.72 10.64 14.71
C ILE A 62 -18.28 11.15 14.65
N ILE A 63 -17.81 11.74 15.75
CA ILE A 63 -16.41 12.21 15.84
C ILE A 63 -15.45 11.04 15.69
N ASP A 64 -15.66 9.95 16.41
CA ASP A 64 -14.81 8.76 16.36
C ASP A 64 -14.80 8.12 14.97
N ALA A 65 -15.92 8.11 14.27
CA ALA A 65 -16.00 7.61 12.90
C ALA A 65 -15.24 8.50 11.91
N MET A 66 -15.38 9.82 12.01
CA MET A 66 -14.66 10.76 11.14
C MET A 66 -13.16 10.69 11.38
N VAL A 67 -12.72 10.63 12.64
CA VAL A 67 -11.31 10.46 13.02
C VAL A 67 -10.79 9.12 12.52
N GLY A 68 -11.53 8.03 12.72
CA GLY A 68 -11.17 6.70 12.23
C GLY A 68 -11.03 6.65 10.70
N GLY A 69 -11.96 7.26 9.97
CA GLY A 69 -11.89 7.37 8.51
C GLY A 69 -10.66 8.15 8.03
N GLN A 70 -10.35 9.28 8.65
CA GLN A 70 -9.16 10.08 8.35
C GLN A 70 -7.86 9.32 8.62
N LEU A 71 -7.81 8.57 9.73
CA LEU A 71 -6.66 7.73 10.08
C LEU A 71 -6.44 6.63 9.03
N VAL A 72 -7.51 5.92 8.65
CA VAL A 72 -7.44 4.84 7.64
C VAL A 72 -7.00 5.39 6.29
N ALA A 73 -7.55 6.53 5.84
CA ALA A 73 -7.17 7.15 4.57
C ALA A 73 -5.67 7.54 4.56
N SER A 74 -5.20 8.18 5.62
CA SER A 74 -3.79 8.58 5.76
C SER A 74 -2.85 7.38 5.78
N LEU A 75 -3.23 6.33 6.52
CA LEU A 75 -2.47 5.09 6.61
C LEU A 75 -2.36 4.40 5.25
N LEU A 76 -3.47 4.24 4.54
CA LEU A 76 -3.49 3.60 3.22
C LEU A 76 -2.64 4.38 2.21
N ALA A 77 -2.73 5.72 2.19
CA ALA A 77 -1.93 6.54 1.29
C ALA A 77 -0.43 6.32 1.49
N VAL A 78 0.05 6.36 2.74
CA VAL A 78 1.47 6.13 3.04
C VAL A 78 1.88 4.68 2.79
N CYS A 79 1.03 3.71 3.14
CA CYS A 79 1.29 2.30 2.92
C CYS A 79 1.46 1.96 1.44
N CYS A 80 0.53 2.39 0.58
CA CYS A 80 0.57 2.09 -0.86
C CYS A 80 1.88 2.56 -1.49
N VAL A 81 2.32 3.78 -1.18
CA VAL A 81 3.58 4.33 -1.71
C VAL A 81 4.79 3.59 -1.13
N THR A 82 4.85 3.39 0.18
CA THR A 82 6.00 2.75 0.84
C THR A 82 6.17 1.30 0.39
N VAL A 83 5.07 0.54 0.30
CA VAL A 83 5.11 -0.85 -0.16
C VAL A 83 5.53 -0.93 -1.63
N ALA A 84 5.11 0.03 -2.47
CA ALA A 84 5.55 0.11 -3.86
C ALA A 84 7.08 0.29 -3.96
N PHE A 85 7.66 1.16 -3.15
CA PHE A 85 9.11 1.32 -3.08
C PHE A 85 9.82 0.04 -2.61
N CYS A 86 9.32 -0.62 -1.58
CA CYS A 86 9.86 -1.89 -1.09
C CYS A 86 9.78 -3.00 -2.15
N SER A 87 8.67 -3.11 -2.87
CA SER A 87 8.48 -4.12 -3.91
C SER A 87 9.45 -3.92 -5.09
N ASN A 88 9.77 -2.67 -5.41
CA ASN A 88 10.66 -2.33 -6.51
C ASN A 88 12.16 -2.56 -6.18
N LEU A 89 12.51 -2.75 -4.90
CA LEU A 89 13.88 -3.13 -4.49
C LEU A 89 14.32 -4.47 -5.09
N LEU A 90 13.39 -5.33 -5.49
CA LEU A 90 13.72 -6.59 -6.19
C LEU A 90 14.52 -6.34 -7.48
N MET A 91 14.13 -5.34 -8.27
CA MET A 91 14.86 -4.98 -9.48
C MET A 91 16.29 -4.52 -9.16
N THR A 92 16.44 -3.71 -8.11
CA THR A 92 17.75 -3.25 -7.65
C THR A 92 18.62 -4.39 -7.16
N GLN A 93 18.06 -5.35 -6.42
CA GLN A 93 18.78 -6.55 -5.97
C GLN A 93 19.24 -7.43 -7.14
N ASP A 94 18.37 -7.63 -8.13
CA ASP A 94 18.71 -8.40 -9.34
C ASP A 94 19.78 -7.68 -10.19
N LYS A 95 19.83 -6.33 -10.18
CA LYS A 95 20.92 -5.55 -10.79
C LYS A 95 22.23 -5.76 -10.05
N VAL A 96 22.23 -5.65 -8.72
CA VAL A 96 23.43 -5.77 -7.89
C VAL A 96 23.98 -7.19 -7.90
N SER A 97 23.14 -8.22 -7.83
CA SER A 97 23.54 -9.63 -7.89
C SER A 97 23.98 -10.09 -9.27
N GLY A 98 23.72 -9.30 -10.32
CA GLY A 98 24.02 -9.67 -11.70
C GLY A 98 22.99 -10.59 -12.35
N ALA A 99 21.93 -11.01 -11.65
CA ALA A 99 20.86 -11.87 -12.19
C ALA A 99 20.17 -11.26 -13.43
N ILE A 100 20.15 -9.93 -13.53
CA ILE A 100 19.66 -9.24 -14.72
C ILE A 100 20.47 -9.59 -15.98
N LYS A 101 21.79 -9.84 -15.86
CA LYS A 101 22.62 -10.21 -17.00
C LYS A 101 22.20 -11.55 -17.59
N ASP A 102 21.84 -12.51 -16.74
CA ASP A 102 21.37 -13.83 -17.18
C ASP A 102 20.03 -13.73 -17.92
N ILE A 103 19.17 -12.81 -17.50
CA ILE A 103 17.89 -12.54 -18.16
C ILE A 103 18.12 -11.86 -19.52
N THR A 104 19.08 -10.95 -19.63
CA THR A 104 19.38 -10.21 -20.86
C THR A 104 20.08 -11.05 -21.94
N VAL A 105 20.76 -12.14 -21.55
CA VAL A 105 21.31 -13.12 -22.50
C VAL A 105 20.22 -13.95 -23.18
N SER A 106 19.03 -14.04 -22.58
CA SER A 106 17.87 -14.69 -23.21
C SER A 106 17.30 -13.83 -24.35
N PRO A 107 16.62 -14.42 -25.35
CA PRO A 107 16.09 -13.67 -26.52
C PRO A 107 14.84 -12.84 -26.15
N VAL A 108 14.84 -12.20 -24.99
CA VAL A 108 13.73 -11.36 -24.48
C VAL A 108 14.12 -9.89 -24.64
N LYS A 109 13.18 -9.08 -25.17
CA LYS A 109 13.41 -7.64 -25.33
C LYS A 109 13.54 -6.96 -23.96
N GLY A 110 14.48 -6.02 -23.82
CA GLY A 110 14.69 -5.28 -22.56
C GLY A 110 13.43 -4.59 -22.03
N SER A 111 12.57 -4.08 -22.92
CA SER A 111 11.27 -3.51 -22.55
C SER A 111 10.33 -4.53 -21.88
N THR A 112 10.38 -5.79 -22.32
CA THR A 112 9.60 -6.88 -21.71
C THR A 112 10.11 -7.21 -20.31
N VAL A 113 11.41 -7.13 -20.11
CA VAL A 113 12.04 -7.33 -18.79
C VAL A 113 11.62 -6.21 -17.83
N ALA A 114 11.78 -4.95 -18.24
CA ALA A 114 11.36 -3.79 -17.43
C ALA A 114 9.87 -3.85 -17.08
N LEU A 115 9.01 -4.15 -18.06
CA LEU A 115 7.57 -4.28 -17.83
C LEU A 115 7.24 -5.44 -16.88
N SER A 116 8.01 -6.54 -16.90
CA SER A 116 7.80 -7.65 -15.99
C SER A 116 8.09 -7.29 -14.52
N TYR A 117 9.12 -6.47 -14.26
CA TYR A 117 9.40 -5.96 -12.92
C TYR A 117 8.32 -4.98 -12.46
N PHE A 118 7.89 -4.07 -13.33
CA PHE A 118 6.79 -3.13 -13.02
C PHE A 118 5.50 -3.88 -12.64
N LEU A 119 5.08 -4.83 -13.48
CA LEU A 119 3.88 -5.62 -13.20
C LEU A 119 3.99 -6.48 -11.94
N ALA A 120 5.16 -7.05 -11.69
CA ALA A 120 5.39 -7.83 -10.47
C ALA A 120 5.35 -6.94 -9.21
N SER A 121 5.94 -5.75 -9.28
CA SER A 121 5.89 -4.77 -8.22
C SER A 121 4.46 -4.30 -7.95
N GLU A 122 3.70 -3.99 -9.00
CA GLU A 122 2.29 -3.59 -8.89
C GLU A 122 1.43 -4.69 -8.24
N ILE A 123 1.52 -5.93 -8.72
CA ILE A 123 0.77 -7.07 -8.15
C ILE A 123 1.13 -7.30 -6.69
N SER A 124 2.42 -7.26 -6.34
CA SER A 124 2.88 -7.47 -4.97
C SER A 124 2.40 -6.34 -4.05
N THR A 125 2.47 -5.09 -4.51
CA THR A 125 1.98 -3.92 -3.79
C THR A 125 0.48 -3.98 -3.57
N LEU A 126 -0.30 -4.34 -4.59
CA LEU A 126 -1.75 -4.51 -4.48
C LEU A 126 -2.12 -5.55 -3.43
N ILE A 127 -1.48 -6.72 -3.43
CA ILE A 127 -1.77 -7.78 -2.46
C ILE A 127 -1.55 -7.29 -1.02
N ILE A 128 -0.43 -6.61 -0.76
CA ILE A 128 -0.10 -6.10 0.58
C ILE A 128 -1.04 -4.94 0.95
N SER A 129 -1.33 -4.04 0.03
CA SER A 129 -2.23 -2.90 0.26
C SER A 129 -3.67 -3.35 0.53
N PHE A 130 -4.15 -4.39 -0.16
CA PHE A 130 -5.45 -4.99 0.16
C PHE A 130 -5.46 -5.70 1.51
N ALA A 131 -4.37 -6.34 1.91
CA ALA A 131 -4.26 -6.89 3.26
C ALA A 131 -4.30 -5.77 4.32
N ALA A 132 -3.57 -4.68 4.11
CA ALA A 132 -3.59 -3.49 4.97
C ALA A 132 -4.99 -2.85 5.01
N LEU A 133 -5.68 -2.75 3.87
CA LEU A 133 -7.07 -2.29 3.79
C LEU A 133 -8.00 -3.18 4.63
N GLY A 134 -7.88 -4.50 4.52
CA GLY A 134 -8.68 -5.43 5.30
C GLY A 134 -8.50 -5.24 6.81
N ILE A 135 -7.26 -5.07 7.28
CA ILE A 135 -6.95 -4.79 8.68
C ILE A 135 -7.52 -3.41 9.10
N SER A 136 -7.41 -2.40 8.24
CA SER A 136 -7.93 -1.06 8.50
C SER A 136 -9.46 -1.03 8.57
N LEU A 137 -10.14 -1.77 7.70
CA LEU A 137 -11.60 -1.91 7.76
C LEU A 137 -12.06 -2.68 9.01
N ALA A 138 -11.31 -3.71 9.43
CA ALA A 138 -11.57 -4.39 10.69
C ALA A 138 -11.42 -3.43 11.89
N TYR A 139 -10.37 -2.62 11.91
CA TYR A 139 -10.20 -1.57 12.93
C TYR A 139 -11.39 -0.60 12.94
N LEU A 140 -11.83 -0.13 11.78
CA LEU A 140 -12.97 0.79 11.67
C LEU A 140 -14.28 0.14 12.16
N ALA A 141 -14.45 -1.16 11.96
CA ALA A 141 -15.61 -1.89 12.48
C ALA A 141 -15.66 -1.93 14.00
N PHE A 142 -14.52 -1.87 14.70
CA PHE A 142 -14.45 -1.76 16.15
C PHE A 142 -14.69 -0.33 16.67
N CYS A 143 -14.26 0.69 15.92
CA CYS A 143 -14.41 2.10 16.31
C CYS A 143 -15.80 2.67 16.00
N GLY A 144 -16.49 2.13 15.00
CA GLY A 144 -17.80 2.57 14.54
C GLY A 144 -17.91 2.48 13.02
N TRP A 145 -18.82 1.64 12.52
CA TRP A 145 -19.00 1.40 11.10
C TRP A 145 -19.94 2.46 10.47
N TYR A 146 -19.41 3.28 9.58
CA TYR A 146 -20.18 4.31 8.84
C TYR A 146 -20.09 4.16 7.32
N LEU A 147 -19.32 3.16 6.83
CA LEU A 147 -19.08 3.00 5.40
C LEU A 147 -20.28 2.37 4.70
N SER A 148 -20.72 3.02 3.62
CA SER A 148 -21.65 2.46 2.65
C SER A 148 -20.90 1.52 1.68
N ALA A 149 -21.63 0.65 0.98
CA ALA A 149 -21.05 -0.18 -0.08
C ALA A 149 -20.39 0.66 -1.20
N ALA A 150 -20.91 1.84 -1.48
CA ALA A 150 -20.32 2.77 -2.44
C ALA A 150 -18.97 3.31 -1.95
N ASP A 151 -18.84 3.61 -0.65
CA ASP A 151 -17.60 4.10 -0.06
C ASP A 151 -16.50 3.04 -0.11
N ILE A 152 -16.84 1.78 0.16
CA ILE A 152 -15.89 0.66 0.05
C ILE A 152 -15.39 0.52 -1.38
N PHE A 153 -16.27 0.64 -2.38
CA PHE A 153 -15.87 0.60 -3.78
C PHE A 153 -14.92 1.76 -4.14
N LEU A 154 -15.19 2.96 -3.66
CA LEU A 154 -14.33 4.12 -3.87
C LEU A 154 -12.96 3.94 -3.21
N ILE A 155 -12.91 3.38 -1.99
CA ILE A 155 -11.65 3.10 -1.29
C ILE A 155 -10.83 2.04 -2.06
N ILE A 156 -11.45 1.00 -2.58
CA ILE A 156 -10.78 0.00 -3.41
C ILE A 156 -10.19 0.64 -4.68
N LEU A 157 -10.95 1.51 -5.33
CA LEU A 157 -10.49 2.24 -6.51
C LEU A 157 -9.32 3.17 -6.16
N ASP A 158 -9.41 3.88 -5.03
CA ASP A 158 -8.35 4.77 -4.55
C ASP A 158 -7.05 4.01 -4.25
N VAL A 159 -7.14 2.88 -3.54
CA VAL A 159 -5.98 2.01 -3.29
C VAL A 159 -5.35 1.55 -4.61
N PHE A 160 -6.14 1.17 -5.60
CA PHE A 160 -5.64 0.77 -6.91
C PHE A 160 -4.89 1.91 -7.62
N LEU A 161 -5.45 3.12 -7.62
CA LEU A 161 -4.81 4.29 -8.22
C LEU A 161 -3.55 4.71 -7.47
N LEU A 162 -3.56 4.65 -6.13
CA LEU A 162 -2.40 4.97 -5.31
C LEU A 162 -1.26 3.97 -5.49
N THR A 163 -1.56 2.68 -5.58
CA THR A 163 -0.52 1.66 -5.84
C THR A 163 0.09 1.84 -7.22
N LEU A 164 -0.73 2.11 -8.23
CA LEU A 164 -0.27 2.36 -9.60
C LEU A 164 0.61 3.62 -9.67
N PHE A 165 0.22 4.69 -8.98
CA PHE A 165 1.04 5.89 -8.85
C PHE A 165 2.37 5.61 -8.13
N GLY A 166 2.32 4.92 -6.98
CA GLY A 166 3.49 4.57 -6.19
C GLY A 166 4.48 3.68 -6.94
N THR A 167 3.99 2.67 -7.66
CA THR A 167 4.86 1.79 -8.47
C THR A 167 5.41 2.49 -9.69
N ALA A 168 4.65 3.37 -10.34
CA ALA A 168 5.15 4.20 -11.44
C ALA A 168 6.26 5.14 -10.94
N LEU A 169 6.03 5.84 -9.84
CA LEU A 169 7.02 6.74 -9.24
C LEU A 169 8.28 5.98 -8.83
N SER A 170 8.14 4.85 -8.15
CA SER A 170 9.26 4.01 -7.73
C SER A 170 10.04 3.45 -8.92
N SER A 171 9.37 3.07 -10.01
CA SER A 171 10.03 2.56 -11.21
C SER A 171 10.79 3.64 -11.99
N LEU A 172 10.42 4.92 -11.85
CA LEU A 172 11.16 6.04 -12.44
C LEU A 172 12.48 6.33 -11.70
N ILE A 173 12.53 5.99 -10.41
CA ILE A 173 13.73 6.23 -9.57
C ILE A 173 14.74 5.08 -9.70
N ASN A 174 14.30 3.87 -10.06
CA ASN A 174 15.13 2.65 -10.20
C ASN A 174 15.73 2.50 -11.60
#